data_3ecbb137d9e9681f1dc9842f33fbce15
#
_entry.id   3ecbb137d9e9681f1dc9842f33fbce15
#
_cell.length_a   1.000
_cell.length_b   1.000
_cell.length_c   1.000
_cell.angle_alpha   90.00
_cell.angle_beta   90.00
_cell.angle_gamma   90.00
#
_symmetry.space_group_name_H-M   'P 1'
#
loop_
_entity.id
_entity.type
_entity.pdbx_description
1 polymer ?
#
loop_
_entity_poly.entity_id
_entity_poly.type
_entity_poly.pdbx_seq_one_letter_code
_entity_poly.pdbx_strand_id
1 'polypeptide(L)'
;MNIKFVFKSFLALCALVLFSCSEKDNAPSFSSQALQNAELINVLKAKGFTFNEKGQLELNDLAQNTQSLDLSGTKLKDLTGLDVFPNLHELKLANNGYGPVFDFAKLPTQITGVDLTNNDIYDFEGLVSTKVENDEVKTTILRPLAKLYLPATAKYNVEDLMPFYTESKAEKKQVDMQMMGAEGQLKAYNTIREIPDEYFRKYLKTIFNKLFVNETSIDISKPMALEATGQNVMLNVMIPFEDIDKVKSVEGIEYFINNPFYKPFGVALNCTNQCSVAYIAPRANIKALALTHIDTDPASDFTKATSLVALDFTHNNTVQRLDFSQTLIGNQKAEAFDVLFTNILGLRDCKNLQEVVIRKSGEGILNNLAFIDLPKLKQIDLSFVKGLQDLMLLRLPNCKITYPATLKYYYDGGANELVDLSETNTISLTLSEDVYKKDETKAFITKYNKYLGDGYDVWSEYNPYNWK
;
A
#
# COMPACT_ATOMS: atom_id res chain seq x y z
N MET A 1 47.25 -21.59 58.73
CA MET A 1 47.26 -23.04 58.46
C MET A 1 47.46 -23.24 56.96
N ASN A 2 48.48 -23.94 56.58
CA ASN A 2 49.22 -23.89 55.34
C ASN A 2 48.46 -24.31 54.07
N ILE A 3 48.36 -23.37 53.12
CA ILE A 3 48.03 -23.55 51.70
C ILE A 3 49.36 -23.85 50.97
N LYS A 4 49.85 -25.06 51.00
CA LYS A 4 51.05 -25.50 50.23
C LYS A 4 51.03 -26.91 49.74
N PHE A 5 49.85 -27.55 49.56
CA PHE A 5 49.87 -28.98 49.17
C PHE A 5 48.96 -29.35 48.00
N VAL A 6 48.46 -28.40 47.22
CA VAL A 6 47.57 -28.70 46.05
C VAL A 6 48.22 -28.41 44.69
N PHE A 7 49.48 -27.95 44.66
CA PHE A 7 50.13 -27.51 43.40
C PHE A 7 51.14 -28.48 42.80
N LYS A 8 51.22 -29.73 43.30
CA LYS A 8 52.19 -30.76 42.71
C LYS A 8 51.57 -31.95 42.03
N SER A 9 50.23 -32.02 41.91
CA SER A 9 49.60 -33.15 41.22
C SER A 9 49.01 -32.82 39.86
N PHE A 10 49.16 -31.54 39.38
CA PHE A 10 48.59 -31.11 38.10
C PHE A 10 49.62 -30.99 36.97
N LEU A 11 50.91 -31.29 37.24
CA LEU A 11 51.95 -31.14 36.21
C LEU A 11 52.43 -32.48 35.63
N ALA A 12 51.83 -33.61 36.01
CA ALA A 12 52.19 -34.94 35.48
C ALA A 12 51.18 -35.57 34.49
N LEU A 13 50.08 -34.81 34.16
CA LEU A 13 49.07 -35.34 33.23
C LEU A 13 49.00 -34.54 31.89
N CYS A 14 49.89 -33.58 31.67
CA CYS A 14 49.98 -32.82 30.42
C CYS A 14 51.10 -33.28 29.44
N ALA A 15 51.72 -34.43 29.68
CA ALA A 15 52.86 -34.90 28.86
C ALA A 15 52.57 -36.18 28.04
N LEU A 16 51.32 -36.59 27.90
CA LEU A 16 50.98 -37.86 27.16
C LEU A 16 49.84 -37.67 26.13
N VAL A 17 49.62 -36.46 25.64
CA VAL A 17 48.66 -36.19 24.51
C VAL A 17 49.35 -35.41 23.39
N LEU A 18 50.57 -35.78 23.07
CA LEU A 18 51.24 -35.32 21.86
C LEU A 18 51.80 -36.51 21.13
N PHE A 19 50.97 -37.19 20.37
CA PHE A 19 51.28 -38.01 19.18
C PHE A 19 50.06 -38.89 18.90
N SER A 20 48.93 -38.22 18.57
CA SER A 20 47.98 -38.83 17.67
C SER A 20 47.84 -37.87 16.52
N CYS A 21 48.74 -37.97 15.57
CA CYS A 21 48.43 -37.63 14.19
C CYS A 21 47.40 -38.69 13.73
N SER A 22 46.14 -38.50 14.11
CA SER A 22 45.05 -39.03 13.32
C SER A 22 44.94 -38.10 12.13
N GLU A 23 45.16 -38.61 10.93
CA GLU A 23 44.53 -38.09 9.75
C GLU A 23 43.07 -37.82 10.16
N LYS A 24 42.72 -36.55 10.30
CA LYS A 24 41.30 -36.18 10.39
C LYS A 24 40.74 -36.68 9.09
N ASP A 25 39.99 -37.77 9.14
CA ASP A 25 39.00 -38.06 8.11
C ASP A 25 38.24 -36.78 7.87
N ASN A 26 38.54 -36.11 6.77
CA ASN A 26 37.83 -34.90 6.32
C ASN A 26 36.46 -35.32 5.77
N ALA A 27 35.67 -35.98 6.62
CA ALA A 27 34.27 -36.21 6.27
C ALA A 27 33.61 -34.84 6.11
N PRO A 28 32.95 -34.57 4.99
CA PRO A 28 32.29 -33.31 4.75
C PRO A 28 31.27 -33.01 5.86
N SER A 29 31.36 -31.85 6.46
CA SER A 29 30.37 -31.37 7.43
C SER A 29 29.22 -30.67 6.72
N PHE A 30 28.00 -30.88 7.19
CA PHE A 30 26.82 -30.35 6.57
C PHE A 30 26.04 -29.46 7.54
N SER A 31 25.24 -28.52 6.97
CA SER A 31 24.32 -27.71 7.76
C SER A 31 23.33 -28.56 8.53
N SER A 32 22.92 -28.08 9.71
CA SER A 32 21.94 -28.79 10.55
C SER A 32 20.56 -28.87 9.91
N GLN A 33 20.22 -27.87 9.11
CA GLN A 33 18.96 -27.79 8.37
C GLN A 33 19.21 -28.01 6.87
N ALA A 34 18.18 -28.50 6.19
CA ALA A 34 18.16 -28.67 4.74
C ALA A 34 17.37 -27.59 4.06
N LEU A 35 17.86 -27.08 2.94
CA LEU A 35 17.06 -26.25 2.05
C LEU A 35 15.97 -27.11 1.41
N GLN A 36 14.75 -26.56 1.35
CA GLN A 36 13.60 -27.23 0.72
C GLN A 36 13.30 -26.67 -0.67
N ASN A 37 13.70 -25.42 -0.94
CA ASN A 37 13.46 -24.77 -2.22
C ASN A 37 14.45 -25.27 -3.28
N ALA A 38 13.94 -26.09 -4.21
CA ALA A 38 14.75 -26.68 -5.29
C ALA A 38 15.33 -25.64 -6.25
N GLU A 39 14.60 -24.51 -6.50
CA GLU A 39 15.11 -23.44 -7.37
C GLU A 39 16.31 -22.75 -6.72
N LEU A 40 16.21 -22.44 -5.42
CA LEU A 40 17.30 -21.85 -4.66
C LEU A 40 18.51 -22.79 -4.62
N ILE A 41 18.31 -24.10 -4.37
CA ILE A 41 19.39 -25.10 -4.40
C ILE A 41 20.08 -25.11 -5.77
N ASN A 42 19.33 -25.07 -6.87
CA ASN A 42 19.89 -25.06 -8.22
C ASN A 42 20.73 -23.82 -8.49
N VAL A 43 20.23 -22.63 -8.07
CA VAL A 43 20.99 -21.38 -8.19
C VAL A 43 22.27 -21.45 -7.35
N LEU A 44 22.21 -21.96 -6.15
CA LEU A 44 23.38 -22.09 -5.27
C LEU A 44 24.39 -23.10 -5.82
N LYS A 45 23.94 -24.23 -6.36
CA LYS A 45 24.81 -25.21 -7.07
C LYS A 45 25.52 -24.56 -8.26
N ALA A 46 24.83 -23.75 -9.04
CA ALA A 46 25.43 -23.01 -10.15
C ALA A 46 26.50 -22.00 -9.69
N LYS A 47 26.45 -21.57 -8.42
CA LYS A 47 27.46 -20.72 -7.77
C LYS A 47 28.59 -21.51 -7.08
N GLY A 48 28.60 -22.85 -7.21
CA GLY A 48 29.65 -23.73 -6.69
C GLY A 48 29.38 -24.32 -5.31
N PHE A 49 28.21 -24.08 -4.71
CA PHE A 49 27.86 -24.68 -3.43
C PHE A 49 27.45 -26.15 -3.60
N THR A 50 27.84 -26.99 -2.66
CA THR A 50 27.57 -28.43 -2.65
C THR A 50 26.50 -28.78 -1.62
N PHE A 51 25.63 -29.72 -1.99
CA PHE A 51 24.55 -30.21 -1.15
C PHE A 51 24.50 -31.72 -1.17
N ASN A 52 24.20 -32.33 -0.02
CA ASN A 52 23.95 -33.77 0.05
C ASN A 52 22.53 -34.10 -0.49
N GLU A 53 22.20 -35.38 -0.56
CA GLU A 53 20.89 -35.88 -1.03
C GLU A 53 19.70 -35.39 -0.21
N LYS A 54 19.93 -34.99 1.05
CA LYS A 54 18.90 -34.42 1.93
C LYS A 54 18.69 -32.91 1.74
N GLY A 55 19.46 -32.27 0.87
CA GLY A 55 19.41 -30.82 0.68
C GLY A 55 20.17 -30.02 1.75
N GLN A 56 21.04 -30.63 2.52
CA GLN A 56 21.89 -29.93 3.49
C GLN A 56 23.15 -29.40 2.79
N LEU A 57 23.47 -28.12 3.09
CA LEU A 57 24.65 -27.44 2.55
C LEU A 57 25.94 -28.03 3.13
N GLU A 58 26.89 -28.36 2.30
CA GLU A 58 28.25 -28.71 2.72
C GLU A 58 28.97 -27.46 3.26
N LEU A 59 29.42 -27.53 4.51
CA LEU A 59 30.11 -26.44 5.21
C LEU A 59 31.60 -26.43 4.87
N ASN A 60 31.94 -26.45 3.59
CA ASN A 60 33.29 -26.28 3.09
C ASN A 60 33.75 -24.81 3.19
N ASP A 61 34.98 -24.52 2.80
CA ASP A 61 35.58 -23.20 2.90
C ASP A 61 34.75 -22.13 2.15
N LEU A 62 34.15 -22.49 1.00
CA LEU A 62 33.30 -21.58 0.25
C LEU A 62 32.06 -21.20 1.08
N ALA A 63 31.34 -22.19 1.62
CA ALA A 63 30.13 -21.92 2.40
C ALA A 63 30.43 -21.18 3.70
N GLN A 64 31.53 -21.52 4.38
CA GLN A 64 31.94 -20.90 5.64
C GLN A 64 32.43 -19.43 5.43
N ASN A 65 33.08 -19.13 4.31
CA ASN A 65 33.60 -17.79 4.05
C ASN A 65 32.62 -16.88 3.30
N THR A 66 31.43 -17.39 2.95
CA THR A 66 30.40 -16.58 2.26
C THR A 66 29.73 -15.59 3.22
N GLN A 67 30.12 -14.32 3.12
CA GLN A 67 29.56 -13.21 3.88
C GLN A 67 28.51 -12.42 3.07
N SER A 68 28.64 -12.42 1.74
CA SER A 68 27.71 -11.77 0.81
C SER A 68 27.33 -12.77 -0.28
N LEU A 69 26.04 -12.86 -0.57
CA LEU A 69 25.52 -13.76 -1.59
C LEU A 69 24.78 -12.94 -2.65
N ASP A 70 25.28 -13.01 -3.87
CA ASP A 70 24.68 -12.33 -5.01
C ASP A 70 23.65 -13.26 -5.68
N LEU A 71 22.37 -12.93 -5.50
CA LEU A 71 21.21 -13.57 -6.14
C LEU A 71 20.50 -12.64 -7.13
N SER A 72 21.19 -11.58 -7.58
CA SER A 72 20.62 -10.62 -8.53
C SER A 72 20.24 -11.30 -9.85
N GLY A 73 19.08 -10.93 -10.41
CA GLY A 73 18.58 -11.42 -11.69
C GLY A 73 18.17 -12.88 -11.74
N THR A 74 18.18 -13.59 -10.62
CA THR A 74 17.81 -15.03 -10.54
C THR A 74 16.32 -15.28 -10.61
N LYS A 75 15.50 -14.23 -10.38
CA LYS A 75 14.03 -14.28 -10.28
C LYS A 75 13.49 -15.10 -9.10
N LEU A 76 14.34 -15.54 -8.19
CA LEU A 76 13.93 -16.23 -6.97
C LEU A 76 13.02 -15.33 -6.13
N LYS A 77 11.90 -15.88 -5.67
CA LYS A 77 10.92 -15.19 -4.80
C LYS A 77 10.98 -15.70 -3.36
N ASP A 78 11.36 -16.96 -3.18
CA ASP A 78 11.48 -17.57 -1.87
C ASP A 78 12.96 -17.75 -1.51
N LEU A 79 13.38 -17.08 -0.45
CA LEU A 79 14.73 -17.09 0.08
C LEU A 79 14.83 -17.87 1.40
N THR A 80 13.78 -18.62 1.75
CA THR A 80 13.72 -19.41 2.98
C THR A 80 14.85 -20.44 3.01
N GLY A 81 15.53 -20.53 4.14
CA GLY A 81 16.59 -21.51 4.38
C GLY A 81 18.00 -20.96 4.16
N LEU A 82 18.19 -19.71 3.75
CA LEU A 82 19.54 -19.11 3.62
C LEU A 82 20.27 -18.96 4.99
N ASP A 83 19.60 -19.20 6.10
CA ASP A 83 20.18 -19.30 7.45
C ASP A 83 21.13 -20.50 7.63
N VAL A 84 21.15 -21.42 6.67
CA VAL A 84 22.16 -22.52 6.63
C VAL A 84 23.58 -22.00 6.40
N PHE A 85 23.77 -20.79 5.89
CA PHE A 85 25.07 -20.15 5.75
C PHE A 85 25.52 -19.51 7.06
N PRO A 86 26.59 -19.95 7.69
CA PRO A 86 26.93 -19.53 9.05
C PRO A 86 27.37 -18.07 9.15
N ASN A 87 27.97 -17.51 8.10
CA ASN A 87 28.55 -16.16 8.09
C ASN A 87 27.92 -15.20 7.06
N LEU A 88 26.77 -15.56 6.50
CA LEU A 88 26.07 -14.72 5.53
C LEU A 88 25.39 -13.54 6.23
N HIS A 89 25.77 -12.31 5.83
CA HIS A 89 25.17 -11.08 6.37
C HIS A 89 24.61 -10.17 5.28
N GLU A 90 24.98 -10.37 4.01
CA GLU A 90 24.55 -9.50 2.92
C GLU A 90 23.90 -10.31 1.80
N LEU A 91 22.77 -9.83 1.30
CA LEU A 91 22.08 -10.34 0.12
C LEU A 91 22.00 -9.27 -0.97
N LYS A 92 22.49 -9.60 -2.17
CA LYS A 92 22.23 -8.79 -3.37
C LYS A 92 21.05 -9.42 -4.11
N LEU A 93 19.95 -8.67 -4.16
CA LEU A 93 18.65 -9.12 -4.67
C LEU A 93 18.16 -8.23 -5.82
N ALA A 94 19.08 -7.50 -6.46
CA ALA A 94 18.74 -6.59 -7.54
C ALA A 94 18.10 -7.31 -8.73
N ASN A 95 17.18 -6.63 -9.42
CA ASN A 95 16.59 -7.11 -10.67
C ASN A 95 15.93 -8.49 -10.60
N ASN A 96 15.22 -8.78 -9.51
CA ASN A 96 14.49 -10.05 -9.32
C ASN A 96 12.98 -9.92 -9.59
N GLY A 97 12.48 -8.71 -9.85
CA GLY A 97 11.06 -8.43 -10.01
C GLY A 97 10.28 -8.55 -8.70
N TYR A 98 10.92 -8.24 -7.56
CA TYR A 98 10.20 -8.06 -6.30
C TYR A 98 9.29 -6.84 -6.39
N GLY A 99 8.19 -6.89 -5.71
CA GLY A 99 7.21 -5.82 -5.60
C GLY A 99 5.76 -6.32 -5.68
N PRO A 100 4.79 -5.45 -5.43
CA PRO A 100 4.93 -4.07 -4.92
C PRO A 100 5.40 -3.96 -3.47
N VAL A 101 5.26 -5.04 -2.68
CA VAL A 101 5.64 -5.11 -1.26
C VAL A 101 6.84 -6.02 -1.07
N PHE A 102 7.80 -5.61 -0.25
CA PHE A 102 8.92 -6.43 0.19
C PHE A 102 8.88 -6.63 1.70
N ASP A 103 8.84 -7.90 2.13
CA ASP A 103 8.74 -8.25 3.54
C ASP A 103 10.10 -8.69 4.11
N PHE A 104 10.71 -7.84 4.93
CA PHE A 104 11.97 -8.11 5.59
C PHE A 104 11.90 -9.25 6.62
N ALA A 105 10.70 -9.57 7.14
CA ALA A 105 10.55 -10.68 8.09
C ALA A 105 10.84 -12.04 7.45
N LYS A 106 10.78 -12.14 6.11
CA LYS A 106 11.10 -13.36 5.36
C LYS A 106 12.59 -13.59 5.15
N LEU A 107 13.43 -12.61 5.45
CA LEU A 107 14.87 -12.77 5.36
C LEU A 107 15.43 -13.45 6.62
N PRO A 108 16.51 -14.26 6.50
CA PRO A 108 17.22 -14.79 7.65
C PRO A 108 17.64 -13.70 8.64
N THR A 109 17.57 -13.99 9.93
CA THR A 109 17.78 -12.96 10.98
C THR A 109 19.20 -12.38 10.99
N GLN A 110 20.19 -13.14 10.54
CA GLN A 110 21.59 -12.70 10.48
C GLN A 110 21.87 -11.68 9.35
N ILE A 111 20.95 -11.50 8.40
CA ILE A 111 21.15 -10.55 7.29
C ILE A 111 21.05 -9.11 7.80
N THR A 112 22.12 -8.36 7.63
CA THR A 112 22.25 -6.96 7.99
C THR A 112 22.49 -6.06 6.79
N GLY A 113 22.70 -6.61 5.59
CA GLY A 113 22.86 -5.86 4.35
C GLY A 113 21.95 -6.40 3.25
N VAL A 114 21.23 -5.51 2.56
CA VAL A 114 20.33 -5.88 1.46
C VAL A 114 20.43 -4.87 0.32
N ASP A 115 20.59 -5.39 -0.90
CA ASP A 115 20.51 -4.61 -2.14
C ASP A 115 19.23 -5.03 -2.89
N LEU A 116 18.26 -4.12 -2.97
CA LEU A 116 16.96 -4.29 -3.63
C LEU A 116 16.85 -3.45 -4.91
N THR A 117 17.92 -2.93 -5.42
CA THR A 117 17.93 -2.06 -6.62
C THR A 117 17.28 -2.73 -7.83
N ASN A 118 16.74 -1.94 -8.76
CA ASN A 118 16.11 -2.45 -10.00
C ASN A 118 14.95 -3.44 -9.75
N ASN A 119 14.20 -3.27 -8.68
CA ASN A 119 12.92 -3.93 -8.42
C ASN A 119 11.81 -2.88 -8.39
N ASP A 120 10.55 -3.31 -8.46
CA ASP A 120 9.37 -2.43 -8.42
C ASP A 120 8.72 -2.46 -7.03
N ILE A 121 9.52 -2.16 -5.99
CA ILE A 121 9.09 -2.18 -4.60
C ILE A 121 8.66 -0.78 -4.19
N TYR A 122 7.45 -0.69 -3.66
CA TYR A 122 6.84 0.54 -3.16
C TYR A 122 6.64 0.52 -1.64
N ASP A 123 6.42 -0.67 -1.05
CA ASP A 123 6.18 -0.85 0.38
C ASP A 123 7.17 -1.85 1.00
N PHE A 124 7.47 -1.66 2.31
CA PHE A 124 8.48 -2.41 3.04
C PHE A 124 7.94 -2.87 4.39
N GLU A 125 7.53 -4.13 4.48
CA GLU A 125 7.04 -4.72 5.71
C GLU A 125 8.19 -5.29 6.57
N GLY A 126 7.99 -5.34 7.88
CA GLY A 126 8.96 -5.96 8.81
C GLY A 126 10.25 -5.15 9.04
N LEU A 127 10.36 -3.92 8.53
CA LEU A 127 11.52 -3.06 8.73
C LEU A 127 11.41 -2.28 10.04
N VAL A 128 10.27 -1.65 10.27
CA VAL A 128 9.97 -0.87 11.48
C VAL A 128 8.56 -1.18 11.99
N SER A 129 8.29 -0.79 13.23
CA SER A 129 6.95 -0.64 13.78
C SER A 129 6.82 0.77 14.33
N THR A 130 5.78 1.47 13.92
CA THR A 130 5.51 2.83 14.34
C THR A 130 4.20 2.91 15.13
N LYS A 131 4.17 3.79 16.13
CA LYS A 131 2.97 4.15 16.88
C LYS A 131 2.91 5.65 17.01
N VAL A 132 1.73 6.22 16.85
CA VAL A 132 1.48 7.63 17.12
C VAL A 132 0.88 7.76 18.53
N GLU A 133 1.61 8.38 19.45
CA GLU A 133 1.17 8.61 20.83
C GLU A 133 1.40 10.08 21.17
N ASN A 134 0.35 10.79 21.56
CA ASN A 134 0.40 12.23 21.91
C ASN A 134 0.98 13.11 20.79
N ASP A 135 0.59 12.86 19.55
CA ASP A 135 1.10 13.53 18.35
C ASP A 135 2.60 13.28 18.06
N GLU A 136 3.24 12.38 18.78
CA GLU A 136 4.62 11.95 18.52
C GLU A 136 4.65 10.58 17.86
N VAL A 137 5.51 10.42 16.87
CA VAL A 137 5.75 9.13 16.19
C VAL A 137 6.85 8.40 16.95
N LYS A 138 6.50 7.28 17.60
CA LYS A 138 7.46 6.37 18.22
C LYS A 138 7.78 5.24 17.26
N THR A 139 9.05 5.08 16.95
CA THR A 139 9.56 4.08 16.01
C THR A 139 10.35 3.00 16.74
N THR A 140 10.09 1.75 16.41
CA THR A 140 10.92 0.61 16.82
C THR A 140 11.50 -0.03 15.56
N ILE A 141 12.82 -0.13 15.47
CA ILE A 141 13.49 -0.83 14.37
C ILE A 141 13.34 -2.34 14.61
N LEU A 142 12.58 -3.00 13.75
CA LEU A 142 12.38 -4.46 13.79
C LEU A 142 13.53 -5.20 13.12
N ARG A 143 14.07 -4.61 12.04
CA ARG A 143 15.19 -5.18 11.29
C ARG A 143 16.38 -4.21 11.34
N PRO A 144 17.37 -4.44 12.19
CA PRO A 144 18.58 -3.63 12.23
C PRO A 144 19.46 -3.95 11.02
N LEU A 145 19.54 -3.01 10.08
CA LEU A 145 20.38 -3.11 8.89
C LEU A 145 21.59 -2.19 9.01
N ALA A 146 22.73 -2.66 8.50
CA ALA A 146 23.93 -1.86 8.30
C ALA A 146 24.01 -1.30 6.87
N LYS A 147 23.33 -1.98 5.92
CA LYS A 147 23.30 -1.60 4.50
C LYS A 147 21.91 -1.82 3.92
N LEU A 148 21.38 -0.80 3.21
CA LEU A 148 20.08 -0.89 2.54
C LEU A 148 20.15 -0.09 1.23
N TYR A 149 20.15 -0.80 0.09
CA TYR A 149 20.10 -0.19 -1.23
C TYR A 149 18.73 -0.40 -1.84
N LEU A 150 18.10 0.70 -2.25
CA LEU A 150 16.67 0.77 -2.57
C LEU A 150 16.45 1.04 -4.06
N PRO A 151 15.36 0.53 -4.65
CA PRO A 151 14.93 0.90 -5.99
C PRO A 151 14.43 2.36 -6.03
N ALA A 152 14.30 2.92 -7.23
CA ALA A 152 13.81 4.28 -7.42
C ALA A 152 12.35 4.47 -6.96
N THR A 153 11.53 3.42 -7.07
CA THR A 153 10.13 3.39 -6.62
C THR A 153 9.96 3.55 -5.12
N ALA A 154 10.99 3.22 -4.33
CA ALA A 154 11.01 3.37 -2.89
C ALA A 154 10.86 4.83 -2.41
N LYS A 155 11.05 5.81 -3.31
CA LYS A 155 10.84 7.24 -2.99
C LYS A 155 9.42 7.54 -2.49
N TYR A 156 8.43 6.74 -2.88
CA TYR A 156 7.02 6.91 -2.50
C TYR A 156 6.66 6.26 -1.16
N ASN A 157 7.55 5.45 -0.57
CA ASN A 157 7.35 4.91 0.76
C ASN A 157 7.74 5.93 1.82
N VAL A 158 6.77 6.36 2.61
CA VAL A 158 6.96 7.26 3.76
C VAL A 158 6.84 6.49 5.07
N GLU A 159 5.98 5.49 5.12
CA GLU A 159 5.59 4.78 6.34
C GLU A 159 6.76 4.06 7.02
N ASP A 160 7.64 3.42 6.24
CA ASP A 160 8.69 2.54 6.77
C ASP A 160 10.07 3.17 6.66
N LEU A 161 10.43 3.66 5.48
CA LEU A 161 11.79 4.11 5.17
C LEU A 161 12.16 5.42 5.87
N MET A 162 11.21 6.36 5.97
CA MET A 162 11.47 7.62 6.65
C MET A 162 11.69 7.42 8.14
N PRO A 163 10.82 6.69 8.90
CA PRO A 163 11.08 6.38 10.29
C PRO A 163 12.33 5.54 10.52
N PHE A 164 12.61 4.55 9.66
CA PHE A 164 13.85 3.77 9.74
C PHE A 164 15.09 4.67 9.65
N TYR A 165 15.11 5.58 8.68
CA TYR A 165 16.22 6.49 8.47
C TYR A 165 16.38 7.49 9.62
N THR A 166 15.29 8.11 10.08
CA THR A 166 15.34 9.11 11.16
C THR A 166 15.72 8.49 12.49
N GLU A 167 15.18 7.31 12.82
CA GLU A 167 15.50 6.59 14.04
C GLU A 167 16.94 6.08 14.05
N SER A 168 17.42 5.52 12.94
CA SER A 168 18.81 5.10 12.81
C SER A 168 19.79 6.25 13.03
N LYS A 169 19.47 7.45 12.55
CA LYS A 169 20.26 8.65 12.83
C LYS A 169 20.21 9.09 14.28
N ALA A 170 19.02 9.06 14.88
CA ALA A 170 18.83 9.42 16.29
C ALA A 170 19.64 8.50 17.22
N GLU A 171 19.67 7.20 16.92
CA GLU A 171 20.45 6.20 17.65
C GLU A 171 21.96 6.21 17.26
N LYS A 172 22.39 7.12 16.39
CA LYS A 172 23.76 7.21 15.86
C LYS A 172 24.27 5.91 15.23
N LYS A 173 23.38 5.08 14.72
CA LYS A 173 23.73 3.90 13.93
C LYS A 173 24.23 4.33 12.55
N GLN A 174 25.37 3.81 12.14
CA GLN A 174 25.87 4.01 10.77
C GLN A 174 25.18 3.00 9.85
N VAL A 175 24.19 3.46 9.11
CA VAL A 175 23.53 2.67 8.06
C VAL A 175 23.92 3.25 6.71
N ASP A 176 24.54 2.43 5.85
CA ASP A 176 24.74 2.77 4.44
C ASP A 176 23.41 2.60 3.70
N MET A 177 22.57 3.64 3.77
CA MET A 177 21.26 3.66 3.13
C MET A 177 21.31 4.52 1.88
N GLN A 178 21.06 3.89 0.73
CA GLN A 178 21.08 4.56 -0.58
C GLN A 178 19.82 4.20 -1.38
N MET A 179 19.43 5.07 -2.28
CA MET A 179 18.29 4.88 -3.18
C MET A 179 18.69 5.25 -4.61
N MET A 180 18.19 4.49 -5.56
CA MET A 180 18.39 4.80 -6.98
C MET A 180 17.67 6.09 -7.36
N GLY A 181 18.38 6.98 -8.04
CA GLY A 181 17.77 8.13 -8.71
C GLY A 181 17.19 7.76 -10.07
N ALA A 182 16.47 8.69 -10.67
CA ALA A 182 15.86 8.52 -12.00
C ALA A 182 16.87 8.18 -13.11
N GLU A 183 18.13 8.59 -12.95
CA GLU A 183 19.20 8.32 -13.90
C GLU A 183 19.94 6.99 -13.65
N GLY A 184 19.45 6.17 -12.72
CA GLY A 184 20.02 4.85 -12.42
C GLY A 184 21.24 4.84 -11.51
N GLN A 185 21.61 5.98 -10.89
CA GLN A 185 22.71 6.01 -9.91
C GLN A 185 22.19 5.90 -8.49
N LEU A 186 22.95 5.23 -7.64
CA LEU A 186 22.75 5.24 -6.20
C LEU A 186 23.15 6.58 -5.60
N LYS A 187 22.27 7.13 -4.77
CA LYS A 187 22.50 8.36 -3.99
C LYS A 187 22.15 8.09 -2.54
N ALA A 188 22.85 8.72 -1.61
CA ALA A 188 22.52 8.63 -0.19
C ALA A 188 21.03 8.97 0.03
N TYR A 189 20.34 8.12 0.78
CA TYR A 189 18.94 8.35 1.11
C TYR A 189 18.78 9.62 1.94
N ASN A 190 17.71 10.34 1.67
CA ASN A 190 17.30 11.50 2.45
C ASN A 190 15.76 11.62 2.41
N THR A 191 15.22 12.59 3.14
CA THR A 191 13.77 12.82 3.26
C THR A 191 13.26 13.94 2.36
N ILE A 192 14.11 14.46 1.46
CA ILE A 192 13.73 15.54 0.55
C ILE A 192 13.13 14.94 -0.71
N ARG A 193 11.95 15.44 -1.10
CA ARG A 193 11.22 14.99 -2.30
C ARG A 193 10.86 16.17 -3.18
N GLU A 194 11.15 16.03 -4.45
CA GLU A 194 10.80 17.04 -5.46
C GLU A 194 9.32 16.92 -5.85
N ILE A 195 8.70 18.08 -6.09
CA ILE A 195 7.38 18.22 -6.74
C ILE A 195 7.66 18.80 -8.13
N PRO A 196 7.66 17.99 -9.19
CA PRO A 196 8.20 18.39 -10.47
C PRO A 196 7.33 19.41 -11.23
N ASP A 197 6.01 19.28 -11.20
CA ASP A 197 5.11 20.18 -11.92
C ASP A 197 5.04 21.55 -11.24
N GLU A 198 5.31 22.62 -12.00
CA GLU A 198 5.35 23.99 -11.49
C GLU A 198 3.99 24.47 -10.96
N TYR A 199 2.93 24.19 -11.69
CA TYR A 199 1.58 24.65 -11.33
C TYR A 199 1.00 23.85 -10.17
N PHE A 200 1.19 22.54 -10.16
CA PHE A 200 0.81 21.70 -9.03
C PHE A 200 1.59 22.08 -7.77
N ARG A 201 2.89 22.32 -7.91
CA ARG A 201 3.76 22.77 -6.82
C ARG A 201 3.33 24.14 -6.27
N LYS A 202 3.04 25.12 -7.16
CA LYS A 202 2.51 26.43 -6.78
C LYS A 202 1.26 26.27 -5.92
N TYR A 203 0.37 25.39 -6.33
CA TYR A 203 -0.84 25.09 -5.60
C TYR A 203 -0.54 24.45 -4.23
N LEU A 204 0.30 23.39 -4.16
CA LEU A 204 0.68 22.76 -2.89
C LEU A 204 1.32 23.74 -1.92
N LYS A 205 2.08 24.72 -2.41
CA LYS A 205 2.65 25.79 -1.58
C LYS A 205 1.59 26.66 -0.91
N THR A 206 0.45 26.86 -1.50
CA THR A 206 -0.64 27.65 -0.87
C THR A 206 -1.17 26.99 0.40
N ILE A 207 -1.10 25.65 0.47
CA ILE A 207 -1.63 24.85 1.58
C ILE A 207 -0.52 24.41 2.54
N PHE A 208 0.61 23.95 1.98
CA PHE A 208 1.68 23.28 2.72
C PHE A 208 3.02 24.02 2.66
N ASN A 209 3.02 25.32 2.61
CA ASN A 209 4.25 26.12 2.45
C ASN A 209 5.36 25.73 3.43
N LYS A 210 5.01 25.37 4.67
CA LYS A 210 5.98 24.98 5.69
C LYS A 210 6.70 23.65 5.43
N LEU A 211 6.16 22.79 4.56
CA LEU A 211 6.83 21.55 4.17
C LEU A 211 7.95 21.80 3.17
N PHE A 212 7.87 22.89 2.40
CA PHE A 212 8.89 23.21 1.43
C PHE A 212 10.20 23.64 2.10
N VAL A 213 11.29 23.07 1.64
CA VAL A 213 12.66 23.39 2.07
C VAL A 213 13.40 24.27 1.07
N ASN A 214 12.89 24.32 -0.17
CA ASN A 214 13.36 25.17 -1.26
C ASN A 214 12.19 25.39 -2.25
N GLU A 215 12.48 25.95 -3.42
CA GLU A 215 11.46 26.26 -4.44
C GLU A 215 10.76 25.03 -5.01
N THR A 216 11.40 23.86 -5.02
CA THR A 216 10.90 22.67 -5.73
C THR A 216 10.59 21.47 -4.84
N SER A 217 11.07 21.47 -3.58
CA SER A 217 11.10 20.24 -2.79
C SER A 217 10.52 20.40 -1.41
N ILE A 218 9.85 19.35 -0.94
CA ILE A 218 9.34 19.19 0.42
C ILE A 218 10.23 18.26 1.23
N ASP A 219 10.16 18.38 2.56
CA ASP A 219 10.75 17.42 3.49
C ASP A 219 9.65 16.56 4.13
N ILE A 220 9.58 15.28 3.75
CA ILE A 220 8.57 14.35 4.23
C ILE A 220 8.73 13.96 5.70
N SER A 221 9.86 14.30 6.34
CA SER A 221 10.07 14.05 7.77
C SER A 221 9.55 15.18 8.66
N LYS A 222 9.16 16.30 8.08
CA LYS A 222 8.60 17.39 8.88
C LYS A 222 7.27 16.97 9.46
N PRO A 223 7.05 17.22 10.76
CA PRO A 223 5.75 16.99 11.36
C PRO A 223 4.71 17.87 10.66
N MET A 224 3.52 17.39 10.68
CA MET A 224 2.37 17.90 9.98
C MET A 224 2.17 19.40 10.06
N ALA A 225 2.60 20.08 9.05
CA ALA A 225 2.23 21.48 8.82
C ALA A 225 0.72 21.69 8.53
N LEU A 226 -0.09 20.64 8.64
CA LEU A 226 -1.56 20.70 8.59
C LEU A 226 -2.17 21.37 9.83
N GLU A 227 -1.40 21.69 10.85
CA GLU A 227 -1.85 22.53 11.96
C GLU A 227 -2.36 23.91 11.52
N ALA A 228 -1.98 24.36 10.34
CA ALA A 228 -2.34 25.72 9.87
C ALA A 228 -3.79 25.84 9.39
N THR A 229 -4.55 24.76 9.21
CA THR A 229 -5.82 24.81 8.48
C THR A 229 -7.06 24.41 9.28
N GLY A 230 -6.96 24.22 10.62
CA GLY A 230 -8.12 23.97 11.47
C GLY A 230 -8.57 22.50 11.48
N GLN A 231 -9.69 22.21 12.12
CA GLN A 231 -10.08 20.86 12.55
C GLN A 231 -10.51 19.90 11.44
N ASN A 232 -10.76 20.37 10.21
CA ASN A 232 -11.27 19.55 9.10
C ASN A 232 -10.55 19.91 7.81
N VAL A 233 -9.34 19.38 7.62
CA VAL A 233 -8.59 19.65 6.41
C VAL A 233 -9.02 18.72 5.31
N MET A 234 -9.79 19.22 4.40
CA MET A 234 -9.82 18.71 3.05
C MET A 234 -8.68 19.35 2.26
N LEU A 235 -7.80 18.51 1.77
CA LEU A 235 -6.94 18.86 0.67
C LEU A 235 -7.81 18.91 -0.58
N ASN A 236 -8.70 19.91 -0.62
CA ASN A 236 -9.47 20.19 -1.81
C ASN A 236 -8.54 20.94 -2.75
N VAL A 237 -7.84 20.16 -3.56
CA VAL A 237 -6.98 20.70 -4.60
C VAL A 237 -7.84 21.14 -5.76
N MET A 238 -8.60 22.17 -5.52
CA MET A 238 -9.13 22.96 -6.62
C MET A 238 -7.99 23.83 -7.13
N ILE A 239 -7.22 23.28 -8.07
CA ILE A 239 -6.26 24.08 -8.82
C ILE A 239 -7.01 25.27 -9.39
N PRO A 240 -6.51 26.52 -9.21
CA PRO A 240 -7.20 27.69 -9.73
C PRO A 240 -7.55 27.49 -11.21
N PHE A 241 -8.75 27.83 -11.58
CA PHE A 241 -9.28 27.59 -12.94
C PHE A 241 -8.35 28.13 -14.04
N GLU A 242 -7.63 29.19 -13.77
CA GLU A 242 -6.64 29.81 -14.67
C GLU A 242 -5.36 28.99 -14.88
N ASP A 243 -5.05 28.05 -13.98
CA ASP A 243 -3.84 27.22 -14.03
C ASP A 243 -4.15 25.73 -14.26
N ILE A 244 -5.40 25.29 -14.18
CA ILE A 244 -5.79 23.87 -14.24
C ILE A 244 -5.37 23.20 -15.56
N ASP A 245 -5.46 23.91 -16.68
CA ASP A 245 -5.08 23.40 -17.99
C ASP A 245 -3.55 23.30 -18.17
N LYS A 246 -2.80 23.88 -17.26
CA LYS A 246 -1.32 23.89 -17.31
C LYS A 246 -0.70 22.75 -16.52
N VAL A 247 -1.44 22.16 -15.57
CA VAL A 247 -0.97 21.01 -14.81
C VAL A 247 -0.86 19.81 -15.71
N LYS A 248 0.31 19.20 -15.75
CA LYS A 248 0.64 18.00 -16.55
C LYS A 248 0.98 16.80 -15.71
N SER A 249 1.34 17.02 -14.44
CA SER A 249 1.66 15.98 -13.49
C SER A 249 1.22 16.38 -12.10
N VAL A 250 0.68 15.44 -11.36
CA VAL A 250 0.37 15.58 -9.93
C VAL A 250 1.33 14.74 -9.07
N GLU A 251 2.48 14.39 -9.63
CA GLU A 251 3.54 13.71 -8.89
C GLU A 251 3.92 14.51 -7.65
N GLY A 252 3.98 13.81 -6.54
CA GLY A 252 4.20 14.37 -5.22
C GLY A 252 2.98 14.24 -4.31
N ILE A 253 1.76 14.04 -4.86
CA ILE A 253 0.58 13.79 -4.02
C ILE A 253 0.71 12.47 -3.26
N GLU A 254 1.46 11.52 -3.80
CA GLU A 254 1.77 10.22 -3.16
C GLU A 254 2.42 10.41 -1.80
N TYR A 255 3.26 11.42 -1.63
CA TYR A 255 3.92 11.73 -0.35
C TYR A 255 2.95 12.17 0.74
N PHE A 256 1.75 12.59 0.36
CA PHE A 256 0.68 12.95 1.28
C PHE A 256 -0.26 11.78 1.51
N ILE A 257 -0.65 11.08 0.44
CA ILE A 257 -1.59 9.94 0.51
C ILE A 257 -0.94 8.77 1.27
N ASN A 258 0.34 8.47 1.00
CA ASN A 258 1.04 7.34 1.58
C ASN A 258 1.66 7.65 2.96
N ASN A 259 1.39 8.82 3.54
CA ASN A 259 1.99 9.24 4.82
C ASN A 259 1.02 9.04 5.98
N PRO A 260 1.17 7.99 6.81
CA PRO A 260 0.28 7.71 7.92
C PRO A 260 0.43 8.70 9.11
N PHE A 261 1.50 9.50 9.11
CA PHE A 261 1.82 10.40 10.21
C PHE A 261 1.09 11.74 10.12
N TYR A 262 0.41 11.99 9.02
CA TYR A 262 -0.43 13.17 8.86
C TYR A 262 -1.76 13.01 9.62
N LYS A 263 -2.29 14.13 10.16
CA LYS A 263 -3.62 14.15 10.78
C LYS A 263 -4.68 13.72 9.76
N PRO A 264 -5.82 13.17 10.20
CA PRO A 264 -6.87 12.72 9.29
C PRO A 264 -7.32 13.82 8.32
N PHE A 265 -7.36 13.53 7.03
CA PHE A 265 -7.76 14.46 5.99
C PHE A 265 -8.37 13.74 4.76
N GLY A 266 -9.00 14.52 3.88
CA GLY A 266 -9.46 14.07 2.59
C GLY A 266 -8.62 14.68 1.46
N VAL A 267 -8.54 13.99 0.34
CA VAL A 267 -7.86 14.45 -0.89
C VAL A 267 -8.87 14.48 -2.02
N ALA A 268 -9.01 15.62 -2.67
CA ALA A 268 -9.78 15.76 -3.91
C ALA A 268 -8.93 16.47 -4.95
N LEU A 269 -8.58 15.78 -6.01
CA LEU A 269 -7.82 16.31 -7.14
C LEU A 269 -8.67 16.23 -8.40
N ASN A 270 -8.90 17.38 -9.03
CA ASN A 270 -9.57 17.46 -10.31
C ASN A 270 -8.62 18.08 -11.34
N CYS A 271 -8.20 17.28 -12.31
CA CYS A 271 -7.37 17.73 -13.42
C CYS A 271 -8.22 17.85 -14.68
N THR A 272 -7.91 18.80 -15.56
CA THR A 272 -8.51 18.91 -16.89
C THR A 272 -7.80 17.99 -17.87
N ASN A 273 -6.47 17.92 -17.78
CA ASN A 273 -5.66 17.01 -18.57
C ASN A 273 -5.53 15.65 -17.87
N GLN A 274 -5.38 14.59 -18.66
CA GLN A 274 -5.05 13.30 -18.11
C GLN A 274 -3.65 13.35 -17.47
N CYS A 275 -3.60 13.16 -16.16
CA CYS A 275 -2.39 13.08 -15.36
C CYS A 275 -2.18 11.63 -14.89
N SER A 276 -1.06 11.37 -14.26
CA SER A 276 -0.80 10.10 -13.59
C SER A 276 -0.18 10.33 -12.22
N VAL A 277 -0.46 9.41 -11.32
CA VAL A 277 0.25 9.22 -10.06
C VAL A 277 0.93 7.86 -10.09
N ALA A 278 2.03 7.75 -9.39
CA ALA A 278 2.67 6.46 -9.15
C ALA A 278 1.85 5.64 -8.14
N TYR A 279 2.50 4.76 -7.43
CA TYR A 279 1.86 3.94 -6.41
C TYR A 279 1.24 4.79 -5.29
N ILE A 280 -0.07 4.63 -5.07
CA ILE A 280 -0.75 5.15 -3.90
C ILE A 280 -1.27 4.00 -3.04
N ALA A 281 -1.02 4.12 -1.75
CA ALA A 281 -1.54 3.22 -0.73
C ALA A 281 -2.04 4.07 0.45
N PRO A 282 -3.29 4.57 0.37
CA PRO A 282 -3.85 5.43 1.41
C PRO A 282 -3.78 4.74 2.77
N ARG A 283 -3.45 5.49 3.79
CA ARG A 283 -3.32 5.00 5.17
C ARG A 283 -4.57 5.35 6.00
N ALA A 284 -4.57 4.95 7.26
CA ALA A 284 -5.69 5.19 8.18
C ALA A 284 -6.05 6.67 8.40
N ASN A 285 -5.16 7.59 8.05
CA ASN A 285 -5.39 9.03 8.11
C ASN A 285 -6.19 9.57 6.91
N ILE A 286 -6.32 8.80 5.80
CA ILE A 286 -7.10 9.22 4.63
C ILE A 286 -8.57 8.86 4.85
N LYS A 287 -9.43 9.89 4.94
CA LYS A 287 -10.87 9.74 5.15
C LYS A 287 -11.65 9.73 3.85
N ALA A 288 -11.20 10.50 2.85
CA ALA A 288 -11.83 10.59 1.55
C ALA A 288 -10.78 10.73 0.45
N LEU A 289 -11.07 10.18 -0.72
CA LEU A 289 -10.19 10.29 -1.89
C LEU A 289 -11.04 10.45 -3.16
N ALA A 290 -10.89 11.58 -3.84
CA ALA A 290 -11.49 11.85 -5.13
C ALA A 290 -10.42 12.21 -6.15
N LEU A 291 -10.34 11.48 -7.25
CA LEU A 291 -9.36 11.67 -8.31
C LEU A 291 -10.07 11.73 -9.67
N THR A 292 -9.96 12.89 -10.37
CA THR A 292 -10.54 13.09 -11.70
C THR A 292 -9.46 13.33 -12.72
N HIS A 293 -9.49 12.59 -13.83
CA HIS A 293 -8.47 12.56 -14.89
C HIS A 293 -7.06 12.22 -14.36
N ILE A 294 -6.99 11.28 -13.43
CA ILE A 294 -5.74 10.82 -12.84
C ILE A 294 -5.66 9.30 -12.93
N ASP A 295 -4.71 8.82 -13.71
CA ASP A 295 -4.38 7.40 -13.78
C ASP A 295 -3.52 7.01 -12.56
N THR A 296 -3.88 5.92 -11.90
CA THR A 296 -3.13 5.36 -10.77
C THR A 296 -2.30 4.16 -11.21
N ASP A 297 -1.15 3.94 -10.59
CA ASP A 297 -0.40 2.70 -10.82
C ASP A 297 -1.28 1.48 -10.52
N PRO A 298 -1.32 0.46 -11.40
CA PRO A 298 -2.12 -0.75 -11.17
C PRO A 298 -1.79 -1.51 -9.89
N ALA A 299 -0.59 -1.32 -9.34
CA ALA A 299 -0.18 -1.91 -8.07
C ALA A 299 -0.69 -1.14 -6.84
N SER A 300 -1.36 0.00 -7.01
CA SER A 300 -1.91 0.81 -5.91
C SER A 300 -2.79 -0.03 -4.97
N ASP A 301 -2.62 0.15 -3.66
CA ASP A 301 -3.22 -0.69 -2.62
C ASP A 301 -4.10 0.12 -1.67
N PHE A 302 -5.39 -0.24 -1.61
CA PHE A 302 -6.37 0.40 -0.72
C PHE A 302 -6.64 -0.40 0.56
N THR A 303 -6.02 -1.56 0.73
CA THR A 303 -6.26 -2.43 1.90
C THR A 303 -5.81 -1.81 3.22
N LYS A 304 -4.86 -0.87 3.18
CA LYS A 304 -4.39 -0.13 4.35
C LYS A 304 -5.21 1.13 4.68
N ALA A 305 -6.17 1.48 3.84
CA ALA A 305 -7.04 2.67 3.98
C ALA A 305 -8.19 2.43 4.97
N THR A 306 -7.88 2.00 6.18
CA THR A 306 -8.86 1.50 7.17
C THR A 306 -9.84 2.55 7.68
N SER A 307 -9.64 3.81 7.38
CA SER A 307 -10.53 4.93 7.74
C SER A 307 -11.24 5.56 6.55
N LEU A 308 -11.02 5.06 5.33
CA LEU A 308 -11.61 5.62 4.11
C LEU A 308 -13.12 5.37 4.08
N VAL A 309 -13.91 6.45 4.08
CA VAL A 309 -15.38 6.41 4.02
C VAL A 309 -15.95 6.85 2.68
N ALA A 310 -15.17 7.57 1.87
CA ALA A 310 -15.61 8.07 0.57
C ALA A 310 -14.51 7.92 -0.49
N LEU A 311 -14.90 7.48 -1.68
CA LEU A 311 -14.04 7.41 -2.84
C LEU A 311 -14.80 7.79 -4.10
N ASP A 312 -14.19 8.64 -4.94
CA ASP A 312 -14.68 8.99 -6.26
C ASP A 312 -13.53 8.96 -7.27
N PHE A 313 -13.56 8.01 -8.20
CA PHE A 313 -12.63 7.97 -9.32
C PHE A 313 -13.36 8.24 -10.61
N THR A 314 -12.91 9.25 -11.33
CA THR A 314 -13.46 9.65 -12.62
C THR A 314 -12.35 9.73 -13.66
N HIS A 315 -12.54 9.09 -14.82
CA HIS A 315 -11.56 9.04 -15.92
C HIS A 315 -10.20 8.43 -15.51
N ASN A 316 -10.21 7.30 -14.79
CA ASN A 316 -9.00 6.52 -14.52
C ASN A 316 -8.90 5.37 -15.54
N ASN A 317 -7.85 5.40 -16.40
CA ASN A 317 -7.69 4.47 -17.49
C ASN A 317 -6.81 3.25 -17.14
N THR A 318 -6.20 3.20 -15.98
CA THR A 318 -5.20 2.19 -15.62
C THR A 318 -5.70 1.18 -14.60
N VAL A 319 -6.55 1.60 -13.67
CA VAL A 319 -7.04 0.74 -12.59
C VAL A 319 -7.80 -0.47 -13.15
N GLN A 320 -7.44 -1.67 -12.68
CA GLN A 320 -8.09 -2.93 -13.07
C GLN A 320 -8.85 -3.58 -11.91
N ARG A 321 -8.39 -3.40 -10.69
CA ARG A 321 -8.99 -3.94 -9.47
C ARG A 321 -8.90 -2.92 -8.35
N LEU A 322 -10.00 -2.77 -7.63
CA LEU A 322 -10.07 -1.94 -6.42
C LEU A 322 -10.55 -2.81 -5.27
N ASP A 323 -9.76 -2.88 -4.20
CA ASP A 323 -10.08 -3.66 -3.01
C ASP A 323 -10.33 -2.74 -1.82
N PHE A 324 -11.60 -2.56 -1.48
CA PHE A 324 -12.06 -1.77 -0.35
C PHE A 324 -12.47 -2.63 0.85
N SER A 325 -12.07 -3.90 0.89
CA SER A 325 -12.51 -4.86 1.92
C SER A 325 -12.10 -4.46 3.34
N GLN A 326 -11.04 -3.68 3.49
CA GLN A 326 -10.55 -3.19 4.78
C GLN A 326 -10.97 -1.75 5.10
N THR A 327 -11.61 -1.07 4.17
CA THR A 327 -12.05 0.33 4.33
C THR A 327 -13.35 0.44 5.13
N LEU A 328 -13.74 1.66 5.45
CA LEU A 328 -15.03 1.96 6.07
C LEU A 328 -16.11 2.34 5.03
N ILE A 329 -15.83 2.23 3.73
CA ILE A 329 -16.82 2.51 2.68
C ILE A 329 -18.03 1.60 2.90
N GLY A 330 -19.19 2.21 3.13
CA GLY A 330 -20.45 1.50 3.42
C GLY A 330 -20.56 0.88 4.82
N ASN A 331 -19.60 1.11 5.72
CA ASN A 331 -19.55 0.42 7.02
C ASN A 331 -19.60 1.33 8.25
N GLN A 332 -19.58 2.62 8.07
CA GLN A 332 -19.63 3.58 9.17
C GLN A 332 -20.72 4.61 8.90
N LYS A 333 -21.47 4.98 9.96
CA LYS A 333 -22.24 6.22 9.94
C LYS A 333 -21.25 7.35 9.69
N ALA A 334 -21.58 8.25 8.74
CA ALA A 334 -20.78 9.43 8.54
C ALA A 334 -20.76 10.20 9.85
N GLU A 335 -19.63 10.22 10.53
CA GLU A 335 -19.36 11.34 11.42
C GLU A 335 -19.41 12.58 10.54
N ALA A 336 -19.92 13.69 11.06
CA ALA A 336 -20.03 14.96 10.35
C ALA A 336 -18.65 15.47 9.93
N PHE A 337 -18.01 14.73 9.03
CA PHE A 337 -16.81 15.07 8.34
C PHE A 337 -17.27 15.70 7.05
N ASP A 338 -17.29 16.99 7.04
CA ASP A 338 -17.68 17.87 5.98
C ASP A 338 -18.75 17.30 5.00
N VAL A 339 -19.84 18.01 4.83
CA VAL A 339 -21.04 17.65 4.06
C VAL A 339 -20.77 17.13 2.63
N LEU A 340 -19.55 17.30 2.12
CA LEU A 340 -19.17 16.95 0.74
C LEU A 340 -18.70 15.50 0.52
N PHE A 341 -18.41 14.72 1.57
CA PHE A 341 -17.79 13.40 1.42
C PHE A 341 -18.34 12.32 2.37
N THR A 342 -19.62 12.29 2.60
CA THR A 342 -20.25 11.30 3.45
C THR A 342 -20.65 10.06 2.65
N ASN A 343 -20.00 8.91 2.92
CA ASN A 343 -20.39 7.59 2.39
C ASN A 343 -20.64 7.57 0.87
N ILE A 344 -19.67 8.07 0.09
CA ILE A 344 -19.74 8.07 -1.37
C ILE A 344 -18.86 6.97 -1.94
N LEU A 345 -19.39 6.24 -2.90
CA LEU A 345 -18.60 5.41 -3.81
C LEU A 345 -18.98 5.73 -5.24
N GLY A 346 -18.10 6.46 -5.92
CA GLY A 346 -18.24 6.85 -7.32
C GLY A 346 -17.12 6.26 -8.16
N LEU A 347 -17.46 5.50 -9.19
CA LEU A 347 -16.54 4.98 -10.19
C LEU A 347 -17.08 5.31 -11.57
N ARG A 348 -16.43 6.26 -12.26
CA ARG A 348 -16.91 6.83 -13.52
C ARG A 348 -15.84 6.78 -14.58
N ASP A 349 -16.18 6.26 -15.76
CA ASP A 349 -15.29 6.17 -16.93
C ASP A 349 -13.92 5.51 -16.60
N CYS A 350 -13.95 4.47 -15.76
CA CYS A 350 -12.78 3.64 -15.47
C CYS A 350 -12.73 2.45 -16.44
N LYS A 351 -12.24 2.69 -17.66
CA LYS A 351 -12.37 1.77 -18.82
C LYS A 351 -11.75 0.40 -18.64
N ASN A 352 -10.77 0.26 -17.76
CA ASN A 352 -10.06 -0.99 -17.52
C ASN A 352 -10.47 -1.70 -16.24
N LEU A 353 -11.34 -1.11 -15.42
CA LEU A 353 -11.79 -1.69 -14.16
C LEU A 353 -12.59 -2.96 -14.40
N GLN A 354 -12.15 -4.08 -13.81
CA GLN A 354 -12.73 -5.41 -13.95
C GLN A 354 -13.35 -5.94 -12.67
N GLU A 355 -12.81 -5.50 -11.51
CA GLU A 355 -13.20 -6.01 -10.20
C GLU A 355 -13.23 -4.89 -9.16
N VAL A 356 -14.28 -4.90 -8.36
CA VAL A 356 -14.42 -4.07 -7.17
C VAL A 356 -14.78 -4.99 -6.00
N VAL A 357 -13.95 -4.98 -4.95
CA VAL A 357 -14.20 -5.73 -3.72
C VAL A 357 -14.61 -4.75 -2.63
N ILE A 358 -15.79 -4.92 -2.09
CA ILE A 358 -16.35 -4.08 -1.03
C ILE A 358 -16.52 -4.92 0.23
N ARG A 359 -16.29 -4.34 1.39
CA ARG A 359 -16.48 -4.99 2.68
C ARG A 359 -17.98 -5.34 2.87
N LYS A 360 -18.26 -6.60 3.19
CA LYS A 360 -19.64 -7.12 3.33
C LYS A 360 -20.19 -7.08 4.74
N SER A 361 -19.45 -6.57 5.72
CA SER A 361 -19.84 -6.51 7.12
C SER A 361 -19.93 -5.06 7.59
N GLY A 362 -20.84 -4.76 8.51
CA GLY A 362 -20.99 -3.45 9.12
C GLY A 362 -22.36 -2.81 8.88
N GLU A 363 -22.44 -1.48 8.93
CA GLU A 363 -23.70 -0.72 8.87
C GLU A 363 -24.39 -0.79 7.51
N GLY A 364 -23.63 -0.98 6.43
CA GLY A 364 -24.15 -1.08 5.07
C GLY A 364 -24.74 0.23 4.53
N ILE A 365 -24.17 1.37 4.93
CA ILE A 365 -24.65 2.71 4.54
C ILE A 365 -23.79 3.29 3.44
N LEU A 366 -24.41 3.61 2.31
CA LEU A 366 -23.83 4.37 1.22
C LEU A 366 -24.81 5.46 0.80
N ASN A 367 -24.48 6.72 1.06
CA ASN A 367 -25.34 7.84 0.69
C ASN A 367 -25.50 7.87 -0.83
N ASN A 368 -24.37 7.98 -1.55
CA ASN A 368 -24.32 8.03 -3.00
C ASN A 368 -23.49 6.88 -3.55
N LEU A 369 -24.05 6.17 -4.48
CA LEU A 369 -23.42 5.05 -5.15
C LEU A 369 -23.53 5.22 -6.67
N ALA A 370 -22.39 5.37 -7.36
CA ALA A 370 -22.35 5.58 -8.79
C ALA A 370 -21.34 4.65 -9.47
N PHE A 371 -21.83 3.82 -10.39
CA PHE A 371 -21.03 3.00 -11.31
C PHE A 371 -21.42 3.39 -12.74
N ILE A 372 -20.54 4.11 -13.43
CA ILE A 372 -20.85 4.74 -14.71
C ILE A 372 -19.73 4.45 -15.71
N ASP A 373 -20.07 4.02 -16.94
CA ASP A 373 -19.10 3.78 -18.01
C ASP A 373 -17.97 2.81 -17.62
N LEU A 374 -18.35 1.63 -17.13
CA LEU A 374 -17.42 0.58 -16.71
C LEU A 374 -17.55 -0.66 -17.60
N PRO A 375 -17.06 -0.62 -18.85
CA PRO A 375 -17.35 -1.65 -19.85
C PRO A 375 -16.74 -3.02 -19.55
N LYS A 376 -15.70 -3.09 -18.73
CA LYS A 376 -15.00 -4.33 -18.35
C LYS A 376 -15.39 -4.87 -16.97
N LEU A 377 -16.19 -4.13 -16.20
CA LEU A 377 -16.61 -4.57 -14.88
C LEU A 377 -17.49 -5.80 -14.98
N LYS A 378 -17.12 -6.86 -14.25
CA LYS A 378 -17.77 -8.17 -14.33
C LYS A 378 -18.94 -8.32 -13.38
N GLN A 379 -18.83 -7.74 -12.20
CA GLN A 379 -19.88 -7.84 -11.17
C GLN A 379 -19.82 -6.67 -10.19
N ILE A 380 -21.00 -6.36 -9.62
CA ILE A 380 -21.20 -5.47 -8.49
C ILE A 380 -22.06 -6.22 -7.47
N ASP A 381 -21.59 -6.36 -6.25
CA ASP A 381 -22.34 -6.97 -5.16
C ASP A 381 -22.75 -5.90 -4.14
N LEU A 382 -24.03 -5.50 -4.20
CA LEU A 382 -24.64 -4.53 -3.30
C LEU A 382 -25.45 -5.21 -2.18
N SER A 383 -25.36 -6.52 -2.02
CA SER A 383 -26.16 -7.27 -1.03
C SER A 383 -25.95 -6.82 0.41
N PHE A 384 -24.80 -6.18 0.70
CA PHE A 384 -24.49 -5.65 2.02
C PHE A 384 -25.11 -4.27 2.29
N VAL A 385 -25.56 -3.53 1.25
CA VAL A 385 -26.14 -2.18 1.39
C VAL A 385 -27.50 -2.27 2.08
N LYS A 386 -27.66 -1.51 3.16
CA LYS A 386 -28.89 -1.41 3.93
C LYS A 386 -29.53 -0.03 3.81
N GLY A 387 -28.73 1.00 3.57
CA GLY A 387 -29.16 2.39 3.47
C GLY A 387 -28.56 3.08 2.26
N LEU A 388 -29.39 3.86 1.56
CA LEU A 388 -29.01 4.55 0.32
C LEU A 388 -29.89 5.80 0.14
N GLN A 389 -29.36 6.81 -0.57
CA GLN A 389 -30.15 7.95 -1.09
C GLN A 389 -30.15 7.93 -2.63
N ASP A 390 -28.96 7.82 -3.23
CA ASP A 390 -28.80 7.87 -4.68
C ASP A 390 -28.09 6.62 -5.20
N LEU A 391 -28.64 6.04 -6.26
CA LEU A 391 -28.06 4.90 -6.97
C LEU A 391 -28.01 5.19 -8.48
N MET A 392 -26.80 5.28 -9.03
CA MET A 392 -26.54 5.48 -10.46
C MET A 392 -25.83 4.27 -11.03
N LEU A 393 -26.46 3.58 -11.96
CA LEU A 393 -25.90 2.42 -12.66
C LEU A 393 -26.05 2.63 -14.17
N LEU A 394 -25.02 3.14 -14.82
CA LEU A 394 -25.08 3.55 -16.23
C LEU A 394 -24.00 2.86 -17.06
N ARG A 395 -24.42 2.34 -18.21
CA ARG A 395 -23.52 1.75 -19.23
C ARG A 395 -22.58 0.69 -18.64
N LEU A 396 -23.21 -0.38 -18.10
CA LEU A 396 -22.57 -1.54 -17.47
C LEU A 396 -22.89 -2.83 -18.24
N PRO A 397 -22.49 -2.95 -19.53
CA PRO A 397 -23.02 -3.99 -20.43
C PRO A 397 -22.69 -5.41 -19.94
N ASN A 398 -21.52 -5.62 -19.39
CA ASN A 398 -21.03 -6.95 -18.99
C ASN A 398 -21.16 -7.25 -17.49
N CYS A 399 -21.76 -6.32 -16.72
CA CYS A 399 -21.77 -6.40 -15.28
C CYS A 399 -22.99 -7.15 -14.76
N LYS A 400 -22.78 -8.16 -13.90
CA LYS A 400 -23.82 -8.76 -13.07
C LYS A 400 -24.03 -7.94 -11.82
N ILE A 401 -25.27 -7.63 -11.46
CA ILE A 401 -25.56 -6.79 -10.30
C ILE A 401 -26.35 -7.61 -9.26
N THR A 402 -25.85 -7.66 -8.03
CA THR A 402 -26.56 -8.25 -6.91
C THR A 402 -27.11 -7.10 -6.07
N TYR A 403 -28.43 -6.94 -6.06
CA TYR A 403 -29.12 -5.89 -5.32
C TYR A 403 -29.36 -6.26 -3.85
N PRO A 404 -29.59 -5.27 -2.96
CA PRO A 404 -29.94 -5.51 -1.57
C PRO A 404 -31.25 -6.27 -1.42
N ALA A 405 -31.27 -7.22 -0.49
CA ALA A 405 -32.50 -7.93 -0.14
C ALA A 405 -33.50 -7.03 0.62
N THR A 406 -32.97 -6.13 1.46
CA THR A 406 -33.73 -5.11 2.20
C THR A 406 -33.04 -3.78 2.07
N LEU A 407 -33.80 -2.69 1.96
CA LEU A 407 -33.25 -1.37 1.76
C LEU A 407 -34.06 -0.34 2.57
N LYS A 408 -33.35 0.61 3.14
CA LYS A 408 -33.88 1.77 3.86
C LYS A 408 -33.38 3.05 3.23
N TYR A 409 -34.04 4.14 3.50
CA TYR A 409 -33.54 5.47 3.17
C TYR A 409 -32.50 5.89 4.21
N TYR A 410 -31.37 6.43 3.76
CA TYR A 410 -30.39 7.03 4.64
C TYR A 410 -30.69 8.52 4.81
N TYR A 411 -31.10 8.90 6.01
CA TYR A 411 -31.41 10.29 6.33
C TYR A 411 -30.19 10.95 6.98
N ASP A 412 -29.61 11.94 6.28
CA ASP A 412 -28.41 12.67 6.72
C ASP A 412 -28.73 14.01 7.42
N GLY A 413 -29.98 14.35 7.62
CA GLY A 413 -30.49 15.59 8.21
C GLY A 413 -30.26 15.72 9.73
N GLY A 414 -29.02 15.47 10.18
CA GLY A 414 -28.58 15.69 11.57
C GLY A 414 -28.59 14.46 12.47
N ALA A 415 -29.37 13.42 12.15
CA ALA A 415 -29.40 12.18 12.94
C ALA A 415 -28.57 11.04 12.33
N ASN A 416 -28.21 11.15 11.05
CA ASN A 416 -27.47 10.12 10.30
C ASN A 416 -28.03 8.70 10.53
N GLU A 417 -29.34 8.52 10.30
CA GLU A 417 -30.05 7.29 10.62
C GLU A 417 -30.67 6.62 9.39
N LEU A 418 -30.93 5.32 9.52
CA LEU A 418 -31.70 4.54 8.56
C LEU A 418 -33.18 4.62 8.90
N VAL A 419 -33.99 5.21 8.01
CA VAL A 419 -35.44 5.32 8.13
C VAL A 419 -36.13 4.43 7.09
N ASP A 420 -37.37 4.06 7.35
CA ASP A 420 -38.15 3.27 6.39
C ASP A 420 -38.43 4.06 5.13
N LEU A 421 -38.41 3.38 4.00
CA LEU A 421 -38.84 3.94 2.72
C LEU A 421 -40.30 4.39 2.78
N SER A 422 -40.58 5.55 2.24
CA SER A 422 -41.93 6.15 2.20
C SER A 422 -42.06 7.02 0.94
N GLU A 423 -43.23 7.60 0.74
CA GLU A 423 -43.43 8.55 -0.39
C GLU A 423 -42.56 9.82 -0.29
N THR A 424 -42.08 10.12 0.92
CA THR A 424 -41.18 11.26 1.18
C THR A 424 -39.71 10.87 1.32
N ASN A 425 -39.44 9.61 1.59
CA ASN A 425 -38.10 9.05 1.72
C ASN A 425 -37.86 8.05 0.59
N THR A 426 -37.73 8.58 -0.62
CA THR A 426 -37.51 7.82 -1.85
C THR A 426 -36.04 7.78 -2.22
N ILE A 427 -35.59 6.68 -2.80
CA ILE A 427 -34.25 6.54 -3.36
C ILE A 427 -34.25 7.07 -4.76
N SER A 428 -33.33 7.99 -5.03
CA SER A 428 -33.06 8.45 -6.39
C SER A 428 -32.38 7.33 -7.18
N LEU A 429 -32.99 6.90 -8.28
CA LEU A 429 -32.46 5.82 -9.12
C LEU A 429 -32.26 6.30 -10.55
N THR A 430 -31.02 6.21 -11.05
CA THR A 430 -30.66 6.53 -12.43
C THR A 430 -30.06 5.31 -13.12
N LEU A 431 -30.63 4.89 -14.23
CA LEU A 431 -30.22 3.71 -14.98
C LEU A 431 -30.03 4.02 -16.46
N SER A 432 -29.12 3.30 -17.09
CA SER A 432 -29.08 3.18 -18.57
C SER A 432 -29.93 2.03 -19.07
N GLU A 433 -30.23 2.03 -20.34
CA GLU A 433 -31.10 1.01 -20.96
C GLU A 433 -30.55 -0.41 -20.80
N ASP A 434 -29.23 -0.60 -20.95
CA ASP A 434 -28.56 -1.89 -20.81
C ASP A 434 -28.65 -2.45 -19.38
N VAL A 435 -28.61 -1.59 -18.37
CA VAL A 435 -28.80 -1.97 -16.97
C VAL A 435 -30.27 -2.24 -16.66
N TYR A 436 -31.18 -1.39 -17.12
CA TYR A 436 -32.61 -1.53 -16.94
C TYR A 436 -33.16 -2.87 -17.50
N LYS A 437 -32.62 -3.32 -18.65
CA LYS A 437 -33.06 -4.58 -19.29
C LYS A 437 -32.67 -5.85 -18.55
N LYS A 438 -31.75 -5.79 -17.57
CA LYS A 438 -31.31 -6.96 -16.79
C LYS A 438 -32.45 -7.46 -15.90
N ASP A 439 -32.59 -8.78 -15.80
CA ASP A 439 -33.69 -9.39 -15.03
C ASP A 439 -33.57 -9.07 -13.53
N GLU A 440 -32.36 -9.07 -12.98
CA GLU A 440 -32.11 -8.68 -11.60
C GLU A 440 -32.49 -7.21 -11.31
N THR A 441 -32.29 -6.31 -12.27
CA THR A 441 -32.70 -4.91 -12.16
C THR A 441 -34.21 -4.76 -12.18
N LYS A 442 -34.88 -5.44 -13.08
CA LYS A 442 -36.37 -5.45 -13.14
C LYS A 442 -36.98 -6.00 -11.85
N ALA A 443 -36.39 -7.04 -11.28
CA ALA A 443 -36.86 -7.60 -10.02
C ALA A 443 -36.69 -6.58 -8.87
N PHE A 444 -35.56 -5.86 -8.83
CA PHE A 444 -35.32 -4.80 -7.86
C PHE A 444 -36.34 -3.65 -8.00
N ILE A 445 -36.56 -3.15 -9.23
CA ILE A 445 -37.51 -2.08 -9.50
C ILE A 445 -38.94 -2.53 -9.11
N THR A 446 -39.36 -3.74 -9.50
CA THR A 446 -40.69 -4.27 -9.15
C THR A 446 -40.92 -4.30 -7.63
N LYS A 447 -39.88 -4.65 -6.87
CA LYS A 447 -39.94 -4.71 -5.42
C LYS A 447 -40.07 -3.34 -4.76
N TYR A 448 -39.39 -2.34 -5.29
CA TYR A 448 -39.23 -1.01 -4.67
C TYR A 448 -39.92 0.12 -5.42
N ASN A 449 -40.69 -0.14 -6.47
CA ASN A 449 -41.23 0.87 -7.39
C ASN A 449 -41.93 2.06 -6.73
N LYS A 450 -42.58 1.87 -5.58
CA LYS A 450 -43.28 2.94 -4.83
C LYS A 450 -42.32 3.90 -4.14
N TYR A 451 -41.06 3.50 -3.98
CA TYR A 451 -40.05 4.18 -3.19
C TYR A 451 -38.84 4.60 -4.03
N LEU A 452 -38.98 4.51 -5.34
CA LEU A 452 -37.95 4.97 -6.27
C LEU A 452 -38.42 6.29 -6.88
N GLY A 453 -37.59 7.31 -6.72
CA GLY A 453 -37.77 8.63 -7.34
C GLY A 453 -36.95 8.78 -8.60
N ASP A 454 -37.22 9.87 -9.34
CA ASP A 454 -36.42 10.24 -10.52
C ASP A 454 -35.01 10.68 -10.08
N GLY A 455 -33.97 10.05 -10.61
CA GLY A 455 -32.59 10.48 -10.42
C GLY A 455 -32.30 11.76 -11.19
N TYR A 456 -31.46 12.62 -10.62
CA TYR A 456 -31.05 13.91 -11.20
C TYR A 456 -29.89 13.79 -12.19
N ASP A 457 -29.71 12.68 -12.90
CA ASP A 457 -28.64 12.59 -13.86
C ASP A 457 -29.02 13.22 -15.20
N VAL A 458 -28.40 14.36 -15.49
CA VAL A 458 -28.53 15.09 -16.75
C VAL A 458 -27.91 14.33 -17.96
N TRP A 459 -27.13 13.29 -17.66
CA TRP A 459 -26.36 12.50 -18.64
C TRP A 459 -27.05 11.18 -19.04
N SER A 460 -28.17 10.84 -18.42
CA SER A 460 -28.88 9.63 -18.77
C SER A 460 -29.58 9.82 -20.12
N GLU A 461 -29.07 9.19 -21.15
CA GLU A 461 -29.71 9.11 -22.48
C GLU A 461 -31.06 8.35 -22.43
N TYR A 462 -31.35 7.73 -21.34
CA TYR A 462 -32.52 6.89 -21.13
C TYR A 462 -33.12 7.18 -19.75
N ASN A 463 -34.34 7.68 -19.74
CA ASN A 463 -35.12 7.87 -18.53
C ASN A 463 -36.02 6.64 -18.30
N PRO A 464 -35.65 5.72 -17.39
CA PRO A 464 -36.43 4.52 -17.14
C PRO A 464 -37.72 4.80 -16.34
N TYR A 465 -37.93 6.03 -15.90
CA TYR A 465 -39.05 6.41 -15.02
C TYR A 465 -40.39 6.61 -15.74
N ASN A 466 -40.42 6.40 -17.06
CA ASN A 466 -41.68 6.33 -17.80
C ASN A 466 -42.42 5.00 -17.60
N TRP A 467 -42.13 4.25 -16.52
CA TRP A 467 -42.85 3.04 -16.19
C TRP A 467 -44.13 3.24 -15.36
N LYS A 468 -44.64 4.45 -15.29
CA LYS A 468 -45.94 4.74 -14.68
C LYS A 468 -47.07 4.41 -15.64
#